data_f470bcccbc57b4e0fb64fce027367ce5
#
_entry.id   f470bcccbc57b4e0fb64fce027367ce5
#
_cell.length_a   1.000
_cell.length_b   1.000
_cell.length_c   1.000
_cell.angle_alpha   90.00
_cell.angle_beta   90.00
_cell.angle_gamma   90.00
#
_symmetry.space_group_name_H-M   'P 1'
#
loop_
_entity.id
_entity.type
_entity.pdbx_description
1 polymer ?
#
loop_
_entity_poly.entity_id
_entity_poly.type
_entity_poly.pdbx_seq_one_letter_code
_entity_poly.pdbx_strand_id
1 'polypeptide(L)'
;MTCHGGFALDEATRRSWYNPEALLQDLRADMIFIDVGCGDGFFSILAAKKVGEKGKVYAVDSDASAIEKLGGKAQAGGLRNIVSKVSSAEETVFCNGCADYVFFSMVLHDFADPTRVLQNARKMIKPTGKLIDLDWKKRKMHFGPPFKIRFSQDYASSLIRDAGFQIDGVIAAGNYHYVITAKPLL
;
A
#
# COMPACT_ATOMS: atom_id res chain seq x y z
N MET A 1 -1.71 14.31 7.96
CA MET A 1 -0.63 14.95 7.17
C MET A 1 -0.95 14.70 5.71
N THR A 2 -1.21 15.75 4.95
CA THR A 2 -1.43 15.65 3.51
C THR A 2 -0.14 15.20 2.84
N CYS A 3 -0.21 14.22 1.94
CA CYS A 3 0.91 13.86 1.06
C CYS A 3 1.59 15.13 0.55
N HIS A 4 2.87 15.30 0.83
CA HIS A 4 3.60 16.52 0.53
C HIS A 4 3.61 16.74 -0.99
N GLY A 5 2.78 17.70 -1.44
CA GLY A 5 2.79 18.22 -2.81
C GLY A 5 1.57 17.91 -3.63
N GLY A 6 0.33 18.14 -3.13
CA GLY A 6 -0.86 18.45 -3.96
C GLY A 6 -1.11 17.70 -5.28
N PHE A 7 -0.35 16.67 -5.61
CA PHE A 7 -0.53 15.86 -6.80
C PHE A 7 -1.54 14.75 -6.51
N ALA A 8 -2.81 15.04 -6.73
CA ALA A 8 -3.76 13.97 -7.01
C ALA A 8 -3.29 13.27 -8.28
N LEU A 9 -2.55 12.18 -8.11
CA LEU A 9 -2.10 11.37 -9.23
C LEU A 9 -3.31 10.67 -9.83
N ASP A 10 -3.73 11.12 -11.01
CA ASP A 10 -4.77 10.44 -11.77
C ASP A 10 -4.32 9.03 -12.19
N GLU A 11 -5.29 8.19 -12.52
CA GLU A 11 -5.07 6.81 -12.92
C GLU A 11 -4.19 6.69 -14.17
N ALA A 12 -4.38 7.57 -15.15
CA ALA A 12 -3.62 7.54 -16.42
C ALA A 12 -2.13 7.80 -16.15
N THR A 13 -1.82 8.79 -15.30
CA THR A 13 -0.45 9.07 -14.87
C THR A 13 0.18 7.89 -14.16
N ARG A 14 -0.52 7.27 -13.19
CA ARG A 14 -0.02 6.07 -12.49
C ARG A 14 0.30 4.94 -13.46
N ARG A 15 -0.62 4.65 -14.40
CA ARG A 15 -0.47 3.59 -15.41
C ARG A 15 0.65 3.88 -16.42
N SER A 16 1.00 5.14 -16.65
CA SER A 16 2.15 5.50 -17.47
C SER A 16 3.51 5.21 -16.80
N TRP A 17 3.53 5.09 -15.47
CA TRP A 17 4.74 4.88 -14.68
C TRP A 17 5.02 3.42 -14.38
N TYR A 18 3.99 2.62 -14.13
CA TYR A 18 4.08 1.20 -13.79
C TYR A 18 2.80 0.46 -14.16
N ASN A 19 2.88 -0.86 -14.20
CA ASN A 19 1.72 -1.73 -14.41
C ASN A 19 1.10 -2.13 -13.07
N PRO A 20 -0.04 -1.54 -12.64
CA PRO A 20 -0.65 -1.86 -11.35
C PRO A 20 -1.20 -3.29 -11.27
N GLU A 21 -1.65 -3.86 -12.38
CA GLU A 21 -2.14 -5.25 -12.44
C GLU A 21 -1.01 -6.25 -12.18
N ALA A 22 0.20 -5.95 -12.65
CA ALA A 22 1.38 -6.79 -12.38
C ALA A 22 1.75 -6.81 -10.89
N LEU A 23 1.55 -5.69 -10.17
CA LEU A 23 1.80 -5.63 -8.72
C LEU A 23 0.82 -6.51 -7.92
N LEU A 24 -0.37 -6.74 -8.46
CA LEU A 24 -1.43 -7.56 -7.86
C LEU A 24 -1.58 -8.91 -8.56
N GLN A 25 -0.61 -9.36 -9.37
CA GLN A 25 -0.76 -10.54 -10.21
C GLN A 25 -1.08 -11.82 -9.44
N ASP A 26 -0.54 -11.97 -8.23
CA ASP A 26 -0.76 -13.15 -7.37
C ASP A 26 -1.97 -13.02 -6.45
N LEU A 27 -2.64 -11.87 -6.41
CA LEU A 27 -3.88 -11.68 -5.64
C LEU A 27 -5.01 -12.49 -6.33
N ARG A 28 -5.74 -13.30 -5.56
CA ARG A 28 -6.77 -14.24 -6.03
C ARG A 28 -8.11 -13.95 -5.38
N ALA A 29 -9.15 -14.58 -5.91
CA ALA A 29 -10.48 -14.58 -5.28
C ALA A 29 -10.41 -15.05 -3.83
N ASP A 30 -11.33 -14.51 -3.02
CA ASP A 30 -11.53 -14.84 -1.60
C ASP A 30 -10.37 -14.43 -0.66
N MET A 31 -9.32 -13.79 -1.19
CA MET A 31 -8.20 -13.26 -0.39
C MET A 31 -8.57 -11.98 0.36
N ILE A 32 -7.80 -11.70 1.41
CA ILE A 32 -7.88 -10.46 2.20
C ILE A 32 -6.69 -9.57 1.84
N PHE A 33 -6.98 -8.36 1.40
CA PHE A 33 -6.02 -7.32 1.02
C PHE A 33 -6.13 -6.13 1.99
N ILE A 34 -5.00 -5.64 2.48
CA ILE A 34 -4.95 -4.44 3.32
C ILE A 34 -4.15 -3.36 2.59
N ASP A 35 -4.79 -2.22 2.33
CA ASP A 35 -4.22 -1.03 1.69
C ASP A 35 -3.93 0.03 2.75
N VAL A 36 -2.65 0.22 3.07
CA VAL A 36 -2.20 1.13 4.13
C VAL A 36 -1.73 2.44 3.50
N GLY A 37 -2.38 3.54 3.88
CA GLY A 37 -2.22 4.83 3.19
C GLY A 37 -2.87 4.78 1.81
N CYS A 38 -4.13 4.34 1.77
CA CYS A 38 -4.83 3.99 0.54
C CYS A 38 -5.15 5.19 -0.37
N GLY A 39 -5.07 6.43 0.16
CA GLY A 39 -5.49 7.62 -0.54
C GLY A 39 -6.95 7.50 -1.02
N ASP A 40 -7.19 7.91 -2.26
CA ASP A 40 -8.50 7.83 -2.91
C ASP A 40 -8.86 6.42 -3.44
N GLY A 41 -8.09 5.40 -3.04
CA GLY A 41 -8.41 3.99 -3.23
C GLY A 41 -8.03 3.39 -4.58
N PHE A 42 -7.06 3.93 -5.28
CA PHE A 42 -6.64 3.38 -6.58
C PHE A 42 -6.37 1.87 -6.52
N PHE A 43 -5.51 1.41 -5.59
CA PHE A 43 -5.24 -0.02 -5.42
C PHE A 43 -6.35 -0.75 -4.68
N SER A 44 -7.03 -0.10 -3.73
CA SER A 44 -8.19 -0.70 -3.04
C SER A 44 -9.29 -1.14 -4.01
N ILE A 45 -9.62 -0.31 -5.01
CA ILE A 45 -10.63 -0.63 -6.03
C ILE A 45 -10.17 -1.78 -6.94
N LEU A 46 -8.90 -1.77 -7.38
CA LEU A 46 -8.34 -2.84 -8.19
C LEU A 46 -8.32 -4.17 -7.43
N ALA A 47 -7.90 -4.14 -6.17
CA ALA A 47 -7.87 -5.31 -5.31
C ALA A 47 -9.28 -5.86 -5.04
N ALA A 48 -10.27 -4.99 -4.74
CA ALA A 48 -11.63 -5.39 -4.46
C ALA A 48 -12.30 -6.14 -5.62
N LYS A 49 -12.07 -5.66 -6.85
CA LYS A 49 -12.53 -6.35 -8.06
C LYS A 49 -11.87 -7.73 -8.21
N LYS A 50 -10.60 -7.83 -7.84
CA LYS A 50 -9.81 -9.05 -8.04
C LYS A 50 -10.10 -10.13 -6.99
N VAL A 51 -10.30 -9.73 -5.72
CA VAL A 51 -10.65 -10.69 -4.66
C VAL A 51 -12.12 -11.11 -4.68
N GLY A 52 -12.98 -10.37 -5.39
CA GLY A 52 -14.39 -10.71 -5.56
C GLY A 52 -15.21 -10.57 -4.27
N GLU A 53 -16.49 -10.96 -4.34
CA GLU A 53 -17.48 -10.73 -3.27
C GLU A 53 -17.15 -11.40 -1.93
N LYS A 54 -16.51 -12.57 -1.97
CA LYS A 54 -16.12 -13.32 -0.76
C LYS A 54 -14.79 -12.85 -0.16
N GLY A 55 -13.92 -12.22 -0.98
CA GLY A 55 -12.71 -11.57 -0.51
C GLY A 55 -13.01 -10.26 0.19
N LYS A 56 -12.01 -9.66 0.82
CA LYS A 56 -12.16 -8.40 1.54
C LYS A 56 -10.97 -7.48 1.32
N VAL A 57 -11.26 -6.19 1.22
CA VAL A 57 -10.26 -5.13 1.23
C VAL A 57 -10.47 -4.28 2.46
N TYR A 58 -9.43 -4.13 3.27
CA TYR A 58 -9.36 -3.13 4.33
C TYR A 58 -8.49 -1.99 3.84
N ALA A 59 -8.95 -0.76 4.03
CA ALA A 59 -8.27 0.44 3.56
C ALA A 59 -8.18 1.47 4.69
N VAL A 60 -7.00 2.04 4.91
CA VAL A 60 -6.81 3.10 5.92
C VAL A 60 -6.05 4.26 5.32
N ASP A 61 -6.54 5.46 5.62
CA ASP A 61 -5.85 6.72 5.36
C ASP A 61 -6.22 7.75 6.44
N SER A 62 -5.34 8.68 6.73
CA SER A 62 -5.60 9.78 7.67
C SER A 62 -6.41 10.91 7.05
N ASP A 63 -6.49 10.98 5.71
CA ASP A 63 -7.26 11.98 4.97
C ASP A 63 -8.71 11.53 4.80
N ALA A 64 -9.63 12.17 5.55
CA ALA A 64 -11.06 11.90 5.46
C ALA A 64 -11.63 12.13 4.04
N SER A 65 -11.13 13.15 3.32
CA SER A 65 -11.55 13.43 1.94
C SER A 65 -11.15 12.32 0.96
N ALA A 66 -9.96 11.73 1.18
CA ALA A 66 -9.51 10.58 0.39
C ALA A 66 -10.40 9.36 0.64
N ILE A 67 -10.72 9.06 1.89
CA ILE A 67 -11.64 7.96 2.25
C ILE A 67 -13.04 8.17 1.70
N GLU A 68 -13.56 9.40 1.72
CA GLU A 68 -14.87 9.73 1.10
C GLU A 68 -14.85 9.45 -0.41
N LYS A 69 -13.78 9.86 -1.11
CA LYS A 69 -13.61 9.56 -2.55
C LYS A 69 -13.53 8.05 -2.83
N LEU A 70 -12.81 7.29 -1.99
CA LEU A 70 -12.80 5.84 -2.07
C LEU A 70 -14.20 5.26 -1.93
N GLY A 71 -14.99 5.73 -0.94
CA GLY A 71 -16.38 5.32 -0.74
C GLY A 71 -17.26 5.58 -1.97
N GLY A 72 -17.16 6.78 -2.54
CA GLY A 72 -17.87 7.14 -3.78
C GLY A 72 -17.50 6.24 -4.97
N LYS A 73 -16.20 5.97 -5.16
CA LYS A 73 -15.74 5.05 -6.21
C LYS A 73 -16.22 3.61 -5.99
N ALA A 74 -16.18 3.13 -4.75
CA ALA A 74 -16.67 1.81 -4.40
C ALA A 74 -18.17 1.66 -4.69
N GLN A 75 -18.96 2.64 -4.29
CA GLN A 75 -20.39 2.68 -4.55
C GLN A 75 -20.70 2.71 -6.05
N ALA A 76 -20.06 3.60 -6.80
CA ALA A 76 -20.20 3.69 -8.26
C ALA A 76 -19.81 2.38 -8.98
N GLY A 77 -18.82 1.66 -8.44
CA GLY A 77 -18.36 0.37 -8.95
C GLY A 77 -19.18 -0.84 -8.45
N GLY A 78 -20.19 -0.65 -7.59
CA GLY A 78 -20.98 -1.73 -6.98
C GLY A 78 -20.18 -2.63 -6.04
N LEU A 79 -19.03 -2.15 -5.53
CA LEU A 79 -18.14 -2.92 -4.65
C LEU A 79 -18.62 -2.84 -3.20
N ARG A 80 -18.92 -3.99 -2.61
CA ARG A 80 -19.41 -4.12 -1.23
C ARG A 80 -18.39 -4.75 -0.28
N ASN A 81 -17.25 -5.12 -0.79
CA ASN A 81 -16.20 -5.86 -0.10
C ASN A 81 -15.04 -4.98 0.40
N ILE A 82 -15.21 -3.64 0.40
CA ILE A 82 -14.23 -2.69 0.94
C ILE A 82 -14.71 -2.18 2.30
N VAL A 83 -13.83 -2.24 3.29
CA VAL A 83 -14.00 -1.62 4.61
C VAL A 83 -12.92 -0.56 4.76
N SER A 84 -13.30 0.70 4.71
CA SER A 84 -12.38 1.82 4.83
C SER A 84 -12.48 2.51 6.20
N LYS A 85 -11.37 3.09 6.66
CA LYS A 85 -11.27 3.78 7.95
C LYS A 85 -10.44 5.04 7.82
N VAL A 86 -10.93 6.16 8.37
CA VAL A 86 -10.14 7.38 8.59
C VAL A 86 -9.37 7.18 9.89
N SER A 87 -8.07 6.98 9.81
CA SER A 87 -7.19 6.77 10.99
C SER A 87 -5.73 6.86 10.55
N SER A 88 -4.81 7.08 11.50
CA SER A 88 -3.40 6.88 11.21
C SER A 88 -3.07 5.40 11.07
N ALA A 89 -2.09 5.09 10.23
CA ALA A 89 -1.60 3.73 10.04
C ALA A 89 -0.88 3.20 11.29
N GLU A 90 -0.25 4.09 12.06
CA GLU A 90 0.42 3.78 13.31
C GLU A 90 -0.54 3.23 14.38
N GLU A 91 -1.81 3.65 14.33
CA GLU A 91 -2.86 3.26 15.29
C GLU A 91 -3.80 2.17 14.76
N THR A 92 -3.60 1.72 13.50
CA THR A 92 -4.55 0.83 12.85
C THR A 92 -4.04 -0.61 12.77
N VAL A 93 -4.81 -1.51 13.36
CA VAL A 93 -4.73 -2.96 13.19
C VAL A 93 -6.15 -3.45 12.93
N PHE A 94 -6.44 -3.93 11.71
CA PHE A 94 -7.78 -4.40 11.34
C PHE A 94 -8.07 -5.81 11.88
N CYS A 95 -7.05 -6.64 11.97
CA CYS A 95 -7.16 -8.04 12.37
C CYS A 95 -5.81 -8.61 12.80
N ASN A 96 -5.81 -9.79 13.35
CA ASN A 96 -4.59 -10.52 13.66
C ASN A 96 -4.44 -11.70 12.68
N GLY A 97 -3.35 -11.69 11.90
CA GLY A 97 -2.98 -12.79 11.00
C GLY A 97 -4.04 -13.14 9.95
N CYS A 98 -4.82 -12.18 9.47
CA CYS A 98 -5.88 -12.45 8.50
C CYS A 98 -5.50 -12.08 7.06
N ALA A 99 -4.55 -11.17 6.85
CA ALA A 99 -4.27 -10.61 5.54
C ALA A 99 -3.41 -11.55 4.69
N ASP A 100 -3.84 -11.80 3.47
CA ASP A 100 -3.02 -12.43 2.44
C ASP A 100 -2.03 -11.43 1.86
N TYR A 101 -2.43 -10.14 1.80
CA TYR A 101 -1.59 -9.05 1.34
C TYR A 101 -1.68 -7.84 2.26
N VAL A 102 -0.54 -7.23 2.56
CA VAL A 102 -0.43 -5.86 3.09
C VAL A 102 0.35 -5.04 2.08
N PHE A 103 -0.23 -3.93 1.66
CA PHE A 103 0.25 -3.13 0.55
C PHE A 103 0.46 -1.68 0.96
N PHE A 104 1.59 -1.13 0.56
CA PHE A 104 1.96 0.27 0.67
C PHE A 104 2.20 0.83 -0.72
N SER A 105 1.57 1.97 -1.04
CA SER A 105 1.72 2.59 -2.34
C SER A 105 2.18 4.03 -2.21
N MET A 106 3.48 4.26 -2.37
CA MET A 106 4.10 5.58 -2.35
C MET A 106 3.81 6.36 -1.04
N VAL A 107 3.84 5.64 0.09
CA VAL A 107 3.40 6.19 1.38
C VAL A 107 4.32 5.81 2.55
N LEU A 108 5.15 4.76 2.43
CA LEU A 108 5.97 4.29 3.55
C LEU A 108 6.93 5.39 4.06
N HIS A 109 7.44 6.23 3.16
CA HIS A 109 8.31 7.37 3.46
C HIS A 109 7.60 8.57 4.10
N ASP A 110 6.26 8.61 4.10
CA ASP A 110 5.45 9.72 4.62
C ASP A 110 4.95 9.48 6.06
N PHE A 111 5.05 8.25 6.58
CA PHE A 111 4.63 7.96 7.95
C PHE A 111 5.56 8.62 8.98
N ALA A 112 4.98 9.11 10.06
CA ALA A 112 5.73 9.67 11.19
C ALA A 112 6.57 8.59 11.89
N ASP A 113 6.02 7.38 12.01
CA ASP A 113 6.69 6.19 12.54
C ASP A 113 6.49 4.97 11.61
N PRO A 114 7.30 4.87 10.54
CA PRO A 114 7.21 3.74 9.60
C PRO A 114 7.51 2.39 10.27
N THR A 115 8.31 2.36 11.33
CA THR A 115 8.59 1.14 12.11
C THR A 115 7.31 0.63 12.77
N ARG A 116 6.55 1.51 13.42
CA ARG A 116 5.27 1.16 14.05
C ARG A 116 4.25 0.65 13.03
N VAL A 117 4.18 1.31 11.86
CA VAL A 117 3.29 0.88 10.77
C VAL A 117 3.66 -0.52 10.26
N LEU A 118 4.94 -0.79 10.05
CA LEU A 118 5.41 -2.12 9.62
C LEU A 118 5.17 -3.20 10.70
N GLN A 119 5.32 -2.86 11.99
CA GLN A 119 4.95 -3.76 13.09
C GLN A 119 3.45 -4.07 13.11
N ASN A 120 2.59 -3.09 12.81
CA ASN A 120 1.15 -3.32 12.66
C ASN A 120 0.85 -4.19 11.44
N ALA A 121 1.53 -3.97 10.31
CA ALA A 121 1.46 -4.85 9.14
C ALA A 121 1.83 -6.29 9.51
N ARG A 122 2.91 -6.47 10.30
CA ARG A 122 3.35 -7.80 10.78
C ARG A 122 2.31 -8.52 11.63
N LYS A 123 1.52 -7.78 12.42
CA LYS A 123 0.40 -8.36 13.22
C LYS A 123 -0.76 -8.79 12.32
N MET A 124 -1.03 -8.03 11.25
CA MET A 124 -2.19 -8.26 10.39
C MET A 124 -1.98 -9.36 9.36
N ILE A 125 -0.74 -9.58 8.91
CA ILE A 125 -0.42 -10.48 7.82
C ILE A 125 -0.39 -11.94 8.27
N LYS A 126 -0.92 -12.85 7.42
CA LYS A 126 -0.81 -14.30 7.61
C LYS A 126 0.65 -14.77 7.56
N PRO A 127 1.02 -15.90 8.18
CA PRO A 127 2.36 -16.48 8.00
C PRO A 127 2.75 -16.72 6.55
N THR A 128 1.78 -17.00 5.68
CA THR A 128 1.96 -17.20 4.23
C THR A 128 1.67 -15.95 3.40
N GLY A 129 1.37 -14.83 4.06
CA GLY A 129 1.01 -13.59 3.39
C GLY A 129 2.20 -12.86 2.77
N LYS A 130 1.92 -11.88 1.93
CA LYS A 130 2.91 -11.07 1.20
C LYS A 130 2.76 -9.59 1.56
N LEU A 131 3.87 -8.95 1.92
CA LEU A 131 3.97 -7.49 2.01
C LEU A 131 4.53 -6.97 0.69
N ILE A 132 3.93 -5.89 0.19
CA ILE A 132 4.41 -5.18 -1.00
C ILE A 132 4.53 -3.69 -0.64
N ASP A 133 5.71 -3.13 -0.90
CA ASP A 133 6.00 -1.71 -0.82
C ASP A 133 6.40 -1.19 -2.20
N LEU A 134 5.52 -0.39 -2.81
CA LEU A 134 5.78 0.37 -4.03
C LEU A 134 6.14 1.79 -3.62
N ASP A 135 7.39 2.23 -3.84
CA ASP A 135 7.77 3.58 -3.45
C ASP A 135 8.72 4.25 -4.43
N TRP A 136 8.92 5.55 -4.22
CA TRP A 136 9.74 6.40 -5.05
C TRP A 136 11.23 6.09 -4.93
N LYS A 137 11.93 5.95 -6.08
CA LYS A 137 13.39 5.89 -6.08
C LYS A 137 13.99 7.15 -5.46
N LYS A 138 14.96 6.97 -4.55
CA LYS A 138 15.70 8.09 -3.94
C LYS A 138 16.69 8.70 -4.92
N ARG A 139 16.18 9.48 -5.86
CA ARG A 139 16.96 10.26 -6.82
C ARG A 139 16.34 11.63 -7.04
N LYS A 140 17.12 12.61 -7.50
CA LYS A 140 16.60 13.94 -7.84
C LYS A 140 15.66 13.82 -9.04
N MET A 141 14.46 14.35 -8.90
CA MET A 141 13.42 14.42 -9.95
C MET A 141 12.68 15.74 -9.79
N HIS A 142 12.07 16.22 -10.89
CA HIS A 142 11.33 17.49 -10.88
C HIS A 142 9.89 17.35 -10.34
N PHE A 143 9.47 16.16 -9.98
CA PHE A 143 8.13 15.83 -9.47
C PHE A 143 8.21 14.74 -8.39
N GLY A 144 7.06 14.48 -7.75
CA GLY A 144 6.96 13.55 -6.62
C GLY A 144 7.42 14.17 -5.31
N PRO A 145 7.53 13.40 -4.22
CA PRO A 145 7.92 13.91 -2.92
C PRO A 145 9.35 14.47 -2.91
N PRO A 146 9.67 15.38 -2.01
CA PRO A 146 11.03 15.93 -1.89
C PRO A 146 12.09 14.82 -1.71
N PHE A 147 13.26 15.00 -2.33
CA PHE A 147 14.35 14.02 -2.26
C PHE A 147 14.72 13.61 -0.82
N LYS A 148 14.62 14.54 0.13
CA LYS A 148 15.02 14.33 1.53
C LYS A 148 14.18 13.26 2.22
N ILE A 149 12.87 13.20 1.94
CA ILE A 149 11.94 12.27 2.60
C ILE A 149 11.89 10.91 1.91
N ARG A 150 12.29 10.80 0.63
CA ARG A 150 12.29 9.50 -0.06
C ARG A 150 13.23 8.51 0.60
N PHE A 151 12.79 7.29 0.74
CA PHE A 151 13.63 6.18 1.20
C PHE A 151 14.42 5.59 0.03
N SER A 152 15.67 5.20 0.30
CA SER A 152 16.38 4.30 -0.62
C SER A 152 15.83 2.89 -0.48
N GLN A 153 16.00 2.08 -1.51
CA GLN A 153 15.63 0.65 -1.49
C GLN A 153 16.27 -0.08 -0.30
N ASP A 154 17.54 0.21 -0.01
CA ASP A 154 18.27 -0.41 1.09
C ASP A 154 17.68 -0.01 2.44
N TYR A 155 17.37 1.28 2.62
CA TYR A 155 16.80 1.78 3.86
C TYR A 155 15.36 1.23 4.09
N ALA A 156 14.51 1.27 3.07
CA ALA A 156 13.17 0.67 3.17
C ALA A 156 13.26 -0.84 3.46
N SER A 157 14.17 -1.55 2.77
CA SER A 157 14.40 -2.98 3.02
C SER A 157 14.90 -3.26 4.44
N SER A 158 15.74 -2.38 5.04
CA SER A 158 16.17 -2.55 6.43
C SER A 158 15.00 -2.39 7.39
N LEU A 159 14.17 -1.37 7.24
CA LEU A 159 12.98 -1.17 8.06
C LEU A 159 12.02 -2.37 8.00
N ILE A 160 11.80 -2.92 6.80
CA ILE A 160 10.94 -4.09 6.60
C ILE A 160 11.54 -5.33 7.29
N ARG A 161 12.87 -5.56 7.19
CA ARG A 161 13.54 -6.66 7.91
C ARG A 161 13.45 -6.50 9.43
N ASP A 162 13.68 -5.30 9.94
CA ASP A 162 13.64 -4.99 11.38
C ASP A 162 12.23 -5.18 11.97
N ALA A 163 11.19 -5.06 11.13
CA ALA A 163 9.81 -5.35 11.50
C ALA A 163 9.45 -6.86 11.45
N GLY A 164 10.40 -7.76 11.18
CA GLY A 164 10.19 -9.20 11.19
C GLY A 164 9.75 -9.79 9.84
N PHE A 165 10.26 -9.22 8.74
CA PHE A 165 10.01 -9.75 7.39
C PHE A 165 11.32 -10.20 6.73
N GLN A 166 11.23 -11.20 5.89
CA GLN A 166 12.24 -11.59 4.93
C GLN A 166 11.94 -10.93 3.58
N ILE A 167 12.94 -10.28 2.98
CA ILE A 167 12.81 -9.72 1.64
C ILE A 167 12.88 -10.85 0.61
N ASP A 168 11.87 -10.97 -0.24
CA ASP A 168 11.84 -11.93 -1.34
C ASP A 168 12.39 -11.32 -2.63
N GLY A 169 12.23 -10.01 -2.82
CA GLY A 169 12.75 -9.32 -4.00
C GLY A 169 12.67 -7.81 -3.91
N VAL A 170 13.57 -7.16 -4.65
CA VAL A 170 13.59 -5.71 -4.87
C VAL A 170 13.76 -5.48 -6.36
N ILE A 171 12.76 -4.89 -7.00
CA ILE A 171 12.76 -4.66 -8.45
C ILE A 171 12.42 -3.21 -8.78
N ALA A 172 12.81 -2.77 -9.97
CA ALA A 172 12.38 -1.49 -10.50
C ALA A 172 10.92 -1.59 -10.99
N ALA A 173 10.09 -0.62 -10.61
CA ALA A 173 8.76 -0.41 -11.17
C ALA A 173 8.79 0.83 -12.07
N GLY A 174 9.03 0.59 -13.33
CA GLY A 174 9.25 1.65 -14.30
C GLY A 174 10.48 2.52 -13.99
N ASN A 175 10.43 3.76 -14.47
CA ASN A 175 11.57 4.67 -14.34
C ASN A 175 11.69 5.27 -12.94
N TYR A 176 10.59 5.47 -12.22
CA TYR A 176 10.54 6.36 -11.05
C TYR A 176 10.42 5.64 -9.71
N HIS A 177 9.96 4.38 -9.72
CA HIS A 177 9.61 3.64 -8.53
C HIS A 177 10.43 2.35 -8.39
N TYR A 178 10.41 1.79 -7.21
CA TYR A 178 10.83 0.43 -6.91
C TYR A 178 9.69 -0.33 -6.23
N VAL A 179 9.78 -1.63 -6.23
CA VAL A 179 8.91 -2.52 -5.45
C VAL A 179 9.77 -3.41 -4.59
N ILE A 180 9.42 -3.47 -3.31
CA ILE A 180 9.94 -4.48 -2.38
C ILE A 180 8.82 -5.47 -2.13
N THR A 181 9.12 -6.76 -2.27
CA THR A 181 8.25 -7.85 -1.85
C THR A 181 8.88 -8.58 -0.68
N ALA A 182 8.08 -8.89 0.32
CA ALA A 182 8.57 -9.54 1.53
C ALA A 182 7.49 -10.48 2.10
N LYS A 183 7.94 -11.46 2.90
CA LYS A 183 7.09 -12.37 3.65
C LYS A 183 7.44 -12.32 5.14
N PRO A 184 6.49 -12.63 6.03
CA PRO A 184 6.79 -12.72 7.46
C PRO A 184 7.88 -13.75 7.76
N LEU A 185 8.81 -13.42 8.67
CA LEU A 185 9.63 -14.43 9.33
C LEU A 185 8.74 -15.25 10.26
N LEU A 186 8.88 -16.56 10.23
CA LEU A 186 8.15 -17.52 11.09
C LEU A 186 8.76 -17.56 12.50
#